data_607b92f44e9dc6ad24cd35419998e5e3
#
_entry.id   607b92f44e9dc6ad24cd35419998e5e3
#
_cell.length_a   1.000
_cell.length_b   1.000
_cell.length_c   1.000
_cell.angle_alpha   90.00
_cell.angle_beta   90.00
_cell.angle_gamma   90.00
#
_symmetry.space_group_name_H-M   'P 1'
#
loop_
_entity.id
_entity.type
_entity.pdbx_description
1 polymer ?
#
loop_
_entity_poly.entity_id
_entity_poly.type
_entity_poly.pdbx_seq_one_letter_code
_entity_poly.pdbx_strand_id
1 'polypeptide(L)'
;MAKKTTRGREVPRPFEFHWGGGQIIEEAAYTGQHTEPAIQLLEYEGHPGSYGIRFCYYNLNGRFQRSPMMIDSEDSLEGLRAALKETPKLRELLRKLVT
;
A
#
# COMPACT_ATOMS: atom_id res chain seq x y z
N MET A 1 -16.89 -10.73 4.29
CA MET A 1 -16.11 -11.97 4.37
C MET A 1 -14.63 -11.66 4.16
N ALA A 2 -13.78 -12.19 5.00
CA ALA A 2 -12.35 -11.96 4.87
C ALA A 2 -11.77 -12.66 3.65
N LYS A 3 -10.79 -12.01 3.02
CA LYS A 3 -10.04 -12.58 1.90
C LYS A 3 -8.62 -12.83 2.34
N LYS A 4 -7.94 -13.74 1.65
CA LYS A 4 -6.51 -13.96 1.88
C LYS A 4 -5.72 -13.40 0.71
N THR A 5 -4.58 -12.82 1.01
CA THR A 5 -3.65 -12.35 0.01
C THR A 5 -2.83 -13.52 -0.52
N THR A 6 -1.95 -13.26 -1.50
CA THR A 6 -1.09 -14.29 -2.07
C THR A 6 -0.19 -14.96 -1.03
N ARG A 7 0.04 -14.31 0.13
CA ARG A 7 0.83 -14.88 1.23
C ARG A 7 -0.02 -15.49 2.34
N GLY A 8 -1.33 -15.60 2.13
CA GLY A 8 -2.23 -16.17 3.11
C GLY A 8 -2.61 -15.25 4.24
N ARG A 9 -2.18 -14.00 4.21
CA ARG A 9 -2.62 -13.00 5.20
C ARG A 9 -4.05 -12.60 4.91
N GLU A 10 -4.86 -12.48 5.96
CA GLU A 10 -6.26 -12.11 5.81
C GLU A 10 -6.42 -10.60 5.67
N VAL A 11 -7.44 -10.20 4.93
CA VAL A 11 -7.94 -8.84 4.91
C VAL A 11 -9.46 -8.88 5.11
N PRO A 12 -10.04 -7.92 5.83
CA PRO A 12 -9.36 -6.79 6.47
C PRO A 12 -8.56 -7.24 7.70
N ARG A 13 -7.49 -6.50 7.98
CA ARG A 13 -6.73 -6.69 9.21
C ARG A 13 -6.22 -5.35 9.70
N PRO A 14 -5.99 -5.20 11.02
CA PRO A 14 -5.60 -3.89 11.56
C PRO A 14 -4.17 -3.50 11.17
N PHE A 15 -3.96 -2.18 11.14
CA PHE A 15 -2.63 -1.61 11.09
C PHE A 15 -2.56 -0.45 12.08
N GLU A 16 -1.34 -0.10 12.50
CA GLU A 16 -1.14 1.01 13.42
C GLU A 16 0.07 1.83 13.03
N PHE A 17 -0.03 3.13 13.26
CA PHE A 17 1.08 4.07 13.22
C PHE A 17 1.11 4.81 14.55
N HIS A 18 2.18 5.55 14.79
CA HIS A 18 2.30 6.34 16.01
C HIS A 18 1.23 7.45 16.12
N TRP A 19 0.58 7.81 15.00
CA TRP A 19 -0.46 8.84 14.99
C TRP A 19 -1.87 8.28 14.82
N GLY A 20 -2.01 6.97 14.69
CA GLY A 20 -3.32 6.36 14.52
C GLY A 20 -3.25 5.02 13.81
N GLY A 21 -4.39 4.48 13.43
CA GLY A 21 -4.46 3.20 12.77
C GLY A 21 -5.72 3.04 11.94
N GLY A 22 -6.06 1.80 11.62
CA GLY A 22 -7.24 1.46 10.85
C GLY A 22 -7.18 0.03 10.35
N GLN A 23 -7.70 -0.21 9.14
CA GLN A 23 -7.77 -1.54 8.55
C GLN A 23 -7.12 -1.56 7.18
N ILE A 24 -6.38 -2.63 6.91
CA ILE A 24 -5.92 -2.95 5.55
C ILE A 24 -7.09 -3.70 4.90
N ILE A 25 -7.67 -3.12 3.87
CA ILE A 25 -8.89 -3.64 3.23
C ILE A 25 -8.56 -4.55 2.06
N GLU A 26 -7.55 -4.16 1.28
CA GLU A 26 -7.08 -4.95 0.14
C GLU A 26 -5.57 -4.95 0.14
N GLU A 27 -5.00 -5.99 -0.38
CA GLU A 27 -3.54 -6.10 -0.47
C GLU A 27 -3.14 -6.86 -1.73
N ALA A 28 -2.28 -6.22 -2.52
CA ALA A 28 -1.60 -6.86 -3.63
C ALA A 28 -0.17 -7.15 -3.17
N ALA A 29 0.20 -8.42 -3.13
CA ALA A 29 1.51 -8.84 -2.64
C ALA A 29 2.11 -9.89 -3.58
N TYR A 30 3.44 -9.91 -3.61
CA TYR A 30 4.19 -10.81 -4.48
C TYR A 30 5.40 -11.33 -3.71
N THR A 31 5.63 -12.63 -3.77
CA THR A 31 6.79 -13.23 -3.13
C THR A 31 7.98 -13.16 -4.08
N GLY A 32 8.90 -12.25 -3.80
CA GLY A 32 10.11 -12.08 -4.59
C GLY A 32 11.22 -13.01 -4.10
N GLN A 33 12.39 -12.85 -4.68
CA GLN A 33 13.55 -13.65 -4.33
C GLN A 33 14.09 -13.31 -2.93
N HIS A 34 14.03 -12.04 -2.55
CA HIS A 34 14.63 -11.56 -1.30
C HIS A 34 13.61 -10.94 -0.35
N THR A 35 12.53 -10.40 -0.88
CA THR A 35 11.49 -9.74 -0.10
C THR A 35 10.13 -10.01 -0.71
N GLU A 36 9.11 -9.61 0.01
CA GLU A 36 7.74 -9.67 -0.46
C GLU A 36 7.20 -8.24 -0.55
N PRO A 37 7.29 -7.59 -1.73
CA PRO A 37 6.69 -6.27 -1.87
C PRO A 37 5.17 -6.34 -1.85
N ALA A 38 4.55 -5.29 -1.31
CA ALA A 38 3.11 -5.23 -1.16
C ALA A 38 2.60 -3.80 -1.35
N ILE A 39 1.42 -3.70 -1.93
CA ILE A 39 0.69 -2.43 -2.06
C ILE A 39 -0.65 -2.66 -1.36
N GLN A 40 -0.98 -1.79 -0.43
CA GLN A 40 -2.12 -1.98 0.46
C GLN A 40 -3.08 -0.81 0.40
N LEU A 41 -4.38 -1.12 0.39
CA LEU A 41 -5.44 -0.13 0.55
C LEU A 41 -5.78 -0.04 2.03
N LEU A 42 -5.64 1.15 2.59
CA LEU A 42 -5.89 1.41 4.01
C LEU A 42 -7.18 2.21 4.17
N GLU A 43 -7.95 1.87 5.20
CA GLU A 43 -9.08 2.72 5.63
C GLU A 43 -8.78 3.16 7.04
N TYR A 44 -8.84 4.47 7.29
CA TYR A 44 -8.43 5.04 8.57
C TYR A 44 -9.53 4.91 9.62
N GLU A 45 -9.11 4.59 10.85
CA GLU A 45 -10.02 4.46 11.98
C GLU A 45 -10.72 5.78 12.28
N GLY A 46 -12.04 5.72 12.49
CA GLY A 46 -12.82 6.91 12.76
C GLY A 46 -13.15 7.75 11.54
N HIS A 47 -12.71 7.34 10.37
CA HIS A 47 -12.93 8.09 9.12
C HIS A 47 -13.37 7.15 8.01
N PRO A 48 -14.61 6.58 8.10
CA PRO A 48 -15.12 5.69 7.05
C PRO A 48 -15.08 6.37 5.69
N GLY A 49 -14.62 5.65 4.68
CA GLY A 49 -14.50 6.20 3.33
C GLY A 49 -13.24 7.02 3.10
N SER A 50 -12.40 7.19 4.11
CA SER A 50 -11.12 7.87 3.96
C SER A 50 -10.03 6.83 3.75
N TYR A 51 -9.43 6.82 2.56
CA TYR A 51 -8.50 5.78 2.15
C TYR A 51 -7.10 6.32 1.90
N GLY A 52 -6.13 5.44 2.08
CA GLY A 52 -4.76 5.69 1.70
C GLY A 52 -4.16 4.47 1.02
N ILE A 53 -3.00 4.66 0.43
CA ILE A 53 -2.25 3.59 -0.22
C ILE A 53 -0.91 3.49 0.51
N ARG A 54 -0.50 2.28 0.86
CA ARG A 54 0.79 2.04 1.48
C ARG A 54 1.61 1.12 0.61
N PHE A 55 2.82 1.58 0.23
CA PHE A 55 3.82 0.77 -0.43
C PHE A 55 4.77 0.27 0.65
N CYS A 56 4.88 -1.02 0.79
CA CYS A 56 5.69 -1.61 1.85
C CYS A 56 6.26 -2.94 1.38
N TYR A 57 7.02 -3.57 2.25
CA TYR A 57 7.47 -4.92 1.99
C TYR A 57 7.66 -5.68 3.30
N TYR A 58 7.60 -7.00 3.18
CA TYR A 58 7.85 -7.93 4.28
C TYR A 58 9.11 -8.72 3.94
N ASN A 59 9.80 -9.23 4.95
CA ASN A 59 10.85 -10.19 4.67
C ASN A 59 10.21 -11.55 4.35
N LEU A 60 11.01 -12.52 3.94
CA LEU A 60 10.47 -13.83 3.55
C LEU A 60 9.93 -14.64 4.73
N ASN A 61 10.19 -14.19 5.96
CA ASN A 61 9.61 -14.76 7.18
C ASN A 61 8.27 -14.10 7.54
N GLY A 62 7.81 -13.15 6.73
CA GLY A 62 6.54 -12.49 6.94
C GLY A 62 6.58 -11.29 7.86
N ARG A 63 7.76 -10.80 8.20
CA ARG A 63 7.89 -9.63 9.08
C ARG A 63 7.87 -8.34 8.29
N PHE A 64 7.04 -7.41 8.74
CA PHE A 64 6.91 -6.08 8.16
C PHE A 64 8.23 -5.32 8.30
N GLN A 65 8.65 -4.68 7.22
CA GLN A 65 9.88 -3.90 7.21
C GLN A 65 9.57 -2.43 7.44
N ARG A 66 10.54 -1.70 7.98
CA ARG A 66 10.35 -0.30 8.39
C ARG A 66 10.21 0.65 7.20
N SER A 67 9.68 1.83 7.49
CA SER A 67 9.63 2.97 6.58
C SER A 67 8.83 2.72 5.31
N PRO A 68 7.57 2.31 5.43
CA PRO A 68 6.72 2.23 4.25
C PRO A 68 6.47 3.62 3.68
N MET A 69 6.30 3.68 2.37
CA MET A 69 5.86 4.91 1.72
C MET A 69 4.34 4.92 1.69
N MET A 70 3.76 6.09 1.97
CA MET A 70 2.31 6.22 2.00
C MET A 70 1.82 7.36 1.13
N ILE A 71 0.70 7.12 0.48
CA ILE A 71 -0.13 8.17 -0.12
C ILE A 71 -1.37 8.23 0.77
N ASP A 72 -1.40 9.19 1.67
CA ASP A 72 -2.32 9.18 2.80
C ASP A 72 -3.56 10.07 2.60
N SER A 73 -3.68 10.72 1.45
CA SER A 73 -4.82 11.60 1.18
C SER A 73 -4.99 11.81 -0.31
N GLU A 74 -6.17 12.33 -0.67
CA GLU A 74 -6.43 12.74 -2.05
C GLU A 74 -5.48 13.84 -2.50
N ASP A 75 -5.12 14.75 -1.60
CA ASP A 75 -4.16 15.81 -1.91
C ASP A 75 -2.79 15.25 -2.24
N SER A 76 -2.32 14.26 -1.48
CA SER A 76 -1.04 13.60 -1.76
C SER A 76 -1.09 12.86 -3.09
N LEU A 77 -2.20 12.19 -3.38
CA LEU A 77 -2.39 11.49 -4.64
C LEU A 77 -2.31 12.46 -5.82
N GLU A 78 -3.03 13.58 -5.75
CA GLU A 78 -3.02 14.59 -6.81
C GLU A 78 -1.66 15.27 -6.94
N GLY A 79 -0.99 15.51 -5.82
CA GLY A 79 0.36 16.08 -5.84
C GLY A 79 1.36 15.18 -6.55
N LEU A 80 1.33 13.89 -6.25
CA LEU A 80 2.21 12.92 -6.90
C LEU A 80 1.85 12.74 -8.37
N ARG A 81 0.57 12.75 -8.69
CA ARG A 81 0.12 12.67 -10.08
C ARG A 81 0.69 13.83 -10.89
N ALA A 82 0.62 15.04 -10.35
CA ALA A 82 1.17 16.22 -11.01
C ALA A 82 2.68 16.12 -11.17
N ALA A 83 3.39 15.67 -10.13
CA ALA A 83 4.84 15.50 -10.16
C ALA A 83 5.25 14.47 -11.22
N LEU A 84 4.48 13.40 -11.38
CA LEU A 84 4.79 12.35 -12.36
C LEU A 84 4.72 12.84 -13.81
N LYS A 85 4.04 13.94 -14.07
CA LYS A 85 4.02 14.53 -15.41
C LYS A 85 5.42 15.01 -15.84
N GLU A 86 6.28 15.30 -14.84
CA GLU A 86 7.65 15.74 -15.09
C GLU A 86 8.64 14.57 -15.24
N THR A 87 8.18 13.34 -15.05
CA THR A 87 9.03 12.15 -15.07
C THR A 87 8.42 11.08 -15.97
N PRO A 88 8.51 11.27 -17.30
CA PRO A 88 7.79 10.40 -18.26
C PRO A 88 8.20 8.92 -18.21
N LYS A 89 9.47 8.62 -17.95
CA LYS A 89 9.91 7.22 -17.88
C LYS A 89 9.36 6.52 -16.65
N LEU A 90 9.40 7.20 -15.51
CA LEU A 90 8.83 6.68 -14.27
C LEU A 90 7.33 6.50 -14.38
N ARG A 91 6.65 7.50 -14.93
CA ARG A 91 5.20 7.45 -15.14
C ARG A 91 4.82 6.26 -16.01
N GLU A 92 5.55 6.02 -17.09
CA GLU A 92 5.28 4.91 -17.99
C GLU A 92 5.46 3.56 -17.29
N LEU A 93 6.47 3.43 -16.46
CA LEU A 93 6.71 2.20 -15.71
C LEU A 93 5.60 1.93 -14.70
N LEU A 94 5.16 2.98 -14.00
CA LEU A 94 4.03 2.88 -13.08
C LEU A 94 2.74 2.52 -13.81
N ARG A 95 2.54 3.09 -15.01
CA ARG A 95 1.39 2.74 -15.83
C ARG A 95 1.38 1.24 -16.15
N LYS A 96 2.52 0.68 -16.47
CA LYS A 96 2.65 -0.75 -16.72
C LYS A 96 2.32 -1.58 -15.49
N LEU A 97 2.66 -1.06 -14.32
CA LEU A 97 2.36 -1.76 -13.06
C LEU A 97 0.85 -1.90 -12.83
N VAL A 98 0.07 -0.91 -13.24
CA VAL A 98 -1.36 -0.86 -12.91
C VAL A 98 -2.28 -1.15 -14.11
N THR A 99 -1.71 -1.47 -15.25
CA THR A 99 -2.50 -1.85 -16.45
C THR A 99 -2.17 -3.31 -16.92
#